data_da1ad76886343fb55551039f668f987d
#
_entry.id   da1ad76886343fb55551039f668f987d
#
_cell.length_a   1.000
_cell.length_b   1.000
_cell.length_c   1.000
_cell.angle_alpha   90.00
_cell.angle_beta   90.00
_cell.angle_gamma   90.00
#
_symmetry.space_group_name_H-M   'P 1'
#
loop_
_entity.id
_entity.type
_entity.pdbx_description
1 polymer ?
#
loop_
_entity_poly.entity_id
_entity_poly.type
_entity_poly.pdbx_seq_one_letter_code
_entity_poly.pdbx_strand_id
1 'polypeptide(L)'
;FGGSSLVAVSAYFIGFAAIIISGIILKKTKLFAGDPAPFVMELPAYHVPAWGNVLRATWERGWSFIKRAGTVILASTIVLWFLQGFGFEDGVFGMVEDQDNSILAAVASAIAWIFAPQGFGNWRATVASISGLIAKENVVGTFGILFGFGEVAEDGAEIWGQLAGSLSTVAAYSFLVFNLLCAPCFAAMGAIKREMNNGKWTAIAIGYMCLLAYCASLVVYQIGGLITGEVGFNIFTIVAVAIIVFTIYMLVRPNKYLNDNEVKIDVKKVAASK
;
A
#
# COMPACT_ATOMS: atom_id res chain seq x y z
N PHE A 1 16.37 -6.49 -10.75
CA PHE A 1 15.48 -7.21 -11.68
C PHE A 1 15.71 -6.88 -13.16
N GLY A 2 16.61 -5.95 -13.48
CA GLY A 2 17.08 -5.68 -14.84
C GLY A 2 16.00 -5.43 -15.90
N GLY A 3 14.90 -4.74 -15.56
CA GLY A 3 13.80 -4.50 -16.49
C GLY A 3 12.92 -5.74 -16.76
N SER A 4 12.93 -6.74 -15.87
CA SER A 4 12.12 -7.95 -16.03
C SER A 4 10.63 -7.64 -16.05
N SER A 5 10.02 -7.74 -17.22
CA SER A 5 8.56 -7.62 -17.39
C SER A 5 7.78 -8.64 -16.54
N LEU A 6 8.39 -9.78 -16.21
CA LEU A 6 7.77 -10.80 -15.37
C LEU A 6 7.54 -10.29 -13.94
N VAL A 7 8.46 -9.49 -13.38
CA VAL A 7 8.31 -8.91 -12.05
C VAL A 7 7.16 -7.90 -12.02
N ALA A 8 7.05 -7.04 -13.04
CA ALA A 8 5.95 -6.09 -13.14
C ALA A 8 4.60 -6.79 -13.26
N VAL A 9 4.51 -7.83 -14.11
CA VAL A 9 3.30 -8.64 -14.27
C VAL A 9 2.95 -9.38 -12.99
N SER A 10 3.92 -9.97 -12.29
CA SER A 10 3.69 -10.67 -11.03
C SER A 10 3.16 -9.73 -9.93
N ALA A 11 3.69 -8.51 -9.85
CA ALA A 11 3.21 -7.49 -8.90
C ALA A 11 1.74 -7.16 -9.15
N TYR A 12 1.34 -7.04 -10.41
CA TYR A 12 -0.05 -6.79 -10.79
C TYR A 12 -0.99 -7.91 -10.32
N PHE A 13 -0.61 -9.17 -10.57
CA PHE A 13 -1.38 -10.33 -10.11
C PHE A 13 -1.44 -10.46 -8.60
N ILE A 14 -0.36 -10.12 -7.88
CA ILE A 14 -0.35 -10.08 -6.41
C ILE A 14 -1.39 -9.07 -5.90
N GLY A 15 -1.47 -7.89 -6.52
CA GLY A 15 -2.48 -6.89 -6.18
C GLY A 15 -3.91 -7.43 -6.33
N PHE A 16 -4.23 -8.08 -7.45
CA PHE A 16 -5.53 -8.73 -7.67
C PHE A 16 -5.81 -9.83 -6.66
N ALA A 17 -4.85 -10.72 -6.44
CA ALA A 17 -4.99 -11.81 -5.47
C ALA A 17 -5.26 -11.26 -4.06
N ALA A 18 -4.53 -10.22 -3.65
CA ALA A 18 -4.71 -9.58 -2.35
C ALA A 18 -6.12 -9.00 -2.19
N ILE A 19 -6.68 -8.34 -3.22
CA ILE A 19 -8.04 -7.80 -3.19
C ILE A 19 -9.07 -8.92 -3.05
N ILE A 20 -8.95 -9.98 -3.86
CA ILE A 20 -9.90 -11.10 -3.85
C ILE A 20 -9.86 -11.83 -2.51
N ILE A 21 -8.66 -12.20 -2.05
CA ILE A 21 -8.46 -12.92 -0.77
C ILE A 21 -8.98 -12.07 0.39
N SER A 22 -8.61 -10.80 0.43
CA SER A 22 -9.03 -9.85 1.45
C SER A 22 -10.57 -9.70 1.45
N GLY A 23 -11.21 -9.52 0.29
CA GLY A 23 -12.64 -9.39 0.18
C GLY A 23 -13.40 -10.63 0.69
N ILE A 24 -12.92 -11.83 0.31
CA ILE A 24 -13.52 -13.10 0.77
C ILE A 24 -13.37 -13.24 2.29
N ILE A 25 -12.21 -12.94 2.85
CA ILE A 25 -11.94 -13.06 4.29
C ILE A 25 -12.78 -12.05 5.07
N LEU A 26 -12.79 -10.79 4.64
CA LEU A 26 -13.56 -9.74 5.31
C LEU A 26 -15.05 -10.04 5.34
N LYS A 27 -15.64 -10.52 4.23
CA LYS A 27 -17.05 -10.90 4.15
C LYS A 27 -17.44 -12.04 5.11
N LYS A 28 -16.47 -12.86 5.54
CA LYS A 28 -16.67 -13.94 6.52
C LYS A 28 -16.54 -13.47 7.97
N THR A 29 -16.28 -12.18 8.20
CA THR A 29 -16.19 -11.60 9.54
C THR A 29 -17.50 -10.93 9.94
N LYS A 30 -17.84 -10.95 11.22
CA LYS A 30 -19.07 -10.32 11.76
C LYS A 30 -19.18 -8.82 11.45
N LEU A 31 -18.05 -8.13 11.30
CA LEU A 31 -18.01 -6.69 11.06
C LEU A 31 -18.52 -6.30 9.66
N PHE A 32 -18.28 -7.20 8.68
CA PHE A 32 -18.59 -6.95 7.25
C PHE A 32 -19.63 -7.96 6.72
N ALA A 33 -20.20 -8.77 7.61
CA ALA A 33 -21.30 -9.62 7.30
C ALA A 33 -22.58 -8.77 7.24
N GLY A 34 -23.05 -8.48 6.06
CA GLY A 34 -24.30 -7.77 5.81
C GLY A 34 -24.88 -8.23 4.48
N ASP A 35 -26.19 -8.13 4.35
CA ASP A 35 -26.82 -8.34 3.05
C ASP A 35 -26.40 -7.21 2.12
N PRO A 36 -26.06 -7.52 0.85
CA PRO A 36 -25.82 -6.49 -0.14
C PRO A 36 -27.05 -5.60 -0.23
N ALA A 37 -26.86 -4.28 -0.20
CA ALA A 37 -27.96 -3.34 -0.38
C ALA A 37 -28.75 -3.74 -1.64
N PRO A 38 -30.09 -3.83 -1.58
CA PRO A 38 -30.86 -4.18 -2.76
C PRO A 38 -30.58 -3.15 -3.85
N PHE A 39 -30.03 -3.64 -4.95
CA PHE A 39 -29.71 -2.80 -6.08
C PHE A 39 -31.00 -2.50 -6.86
N VAL A 40 -31.75 -1.54 -6.34
CA VAL A 40 -32.93 -1.00 -7.04
C VAL A 40 -32.42 0.17 -7.88
N MET A 41 -32.09 -0.09 -9.13
CA MET A 41 -31.81 0.93 -10.10
C MET A 41 -33.07 1.17 -10.93
N GLU A 42 -33.83 2.18 -10.55
CA GLU A 42 -34.69 2.82 -11.53
C GLU A 42 -33.74 3.48 -12.55
N LEU A 43 -33.68 2.96 -13.75
CA LEU A 43 -32.89 3.54 -14.83
C LEU A 43 -33.52 4.87 -15.21
N PRO A 44 -32.95 6.04 -14.80
CA PRO A 44 -33.45 7.32 -15.26
C PRO A 44 -33.28 7.37 -16.79
N ALA A 45 -34.20 8.06 -17.46
CA ALA A 45 -34.12 8.26 -18.90
C ALA A 45 -32.73 8.85 -19.26
N TYR A 46 -32.04 8.19 -20.20
CA TYR A 46 -30.73 8.67 -20.63
C TYR A 46 -30.90 9.97 -21.41
N HIS A 47 -30.29 11.01 -20.88
CA HIS A 47 -30.18 12.30 -21.57
C HIS A 47 -28.73 12.50 -21.99
N VAL A 48 -28.52 13.07 -23.16
CA VAL A 48 -27.19 13.48 -23.63
C VAL A 48 -26.69 14.56 -22.66
N PRO A 49 -25.51 14.37 -22.04
CA PRO A 49 -25.00 15.36 -21.07
C PRO A 49 -24.73 16.69 -21.76
N ALA A 50 -25.15 17.78 -21.11
CA ALA A 50 -24.82 19.10 -21.57
C ALA A 50 -23.32 19.35 -21.37
N TRP A 51 -22.58 19.59 -22.45
CA TRP A 51 -21.14 19.75 -22.46
C TRP A 51 -20.63 20.81 -21.47
N GLY A 52 -21.37 21.92 -21.31
CA GLY A 52 -21.02 22.97 -20.36
C GLY A 52 -21.02 22.46 -18.91
N ASN A 53 -21.98 21.62 -18.53
CA ASN A 53 -22.06 21.06 -17.18
C ASN A 53 -20.94 20.03 -16.94
N VAL A 54 -20.64 19.22 -17.96
CA VAL A 54 -19.53 18.23 -17.88
C VAL A 54 -18.19 18.96 -17.69
N LEU A 55 -17.91 19.95 -18.54
CA LEU A 55 -16.65 20.71 -18.47
C LEU A 55 -16.50 21.45 -17.12
N ARG A 56 -17.58 22.07 -16.65
CA ARG A 56 -17.57 22.78 -15.36
C ARG A 56 -17.34 21.80 -14.19
N ALA A 57 -18.07 20.70 -14.15
CA ALA A 57 -17.91 19.68 -13.10
C ALA A 57 -16.52 19.04 -13.13
N THR A 58 -15.96 18.80 -14.31
CA THR A 58 -14.60 18.28 -14.49
C THR A 58 -13.57 19.29 -13.97
N TRP A 59 -13.73 20.56 -14.35
CA TRP A 59 -12.84 21.64 -13.88
C TRP A 59 -12.88 21.80 -12.36
N GLU A 60 -14.06 21.88 -11.76
CA GLU A 60 -14.21 22.04 -10.31
C GLU A 60 -13.60 20.88 -9.54
N ARG A 61 -13.83 19.65 -10.01
CA ARG A 61 -13.24 18.43 -9.40
C ARG A 61 -11.74 18.38 -9.61
N GLY A 62 -11.26 18.64 -10.83
CA GLY A 62 -9.82 18.65 -11.17
C GLY A 62 -9.08 19.73 -10.38
N TRP A 63 -9.60 20.95 -10.33
CA TRP A 63 -8.99 22.02 -9.56
C TRP A 63 -8.94 21.73 -8.05
N SER A 64 -10.03 21.20 -7.52
CA SER A 64 -10.08 20.78 -6.11
C SER A 64 -9.06 19.68 -5.79
N PHE A 65 -8.83 18.74 -6.72
CA PHE A 65 -7.81 17.71 -6.61
C PHE A 65 -6.40 18.30 -6.63
N ILE A 66 -6.09 19.12 -7.65
CA ILE A 66 -4.78 19.78 -7.82
C ILE A 66 -4.42 20.61 -6.60
N LYS A 67 -5.35 21.46 -6.12
CA LYS A 67 -5.12 22.29 -4.94
C LYS A 67 -4.80 21.44 -3.69
N ARG A 68 -5.51 20.35 -3.50
CA ARG A 68 -5.38 19.51 -2.33
C ARG A 68 -4.14 18.61 -2.40
N ALA A 69 -3.91 17.94 -3.52
CA ALA A 69 -2.73 17.14 -3.74
C ALA A 69 -1.46 17.98 -3.72
N GLY A 70 -1.46 19.12 -4.41
CA GLY A 70 -0.31 20.02 -4.48
C GLY A 70 0.10 20.57 -3.10
N THR A 71 -0.87 20.95 -2.25
CA THR A 71 -0.54 21.44 -0.89
C THR A 71 0.06 20.34 -0.01
N VAL A 72 -0.49 19.13 -0.05
CA VAL A 72 0.02 17.99 0.73
C VAL A 72 1.42 17.59 0.25
N ILE A 73 1.60 17.46 -1.07
CA ILE A 73 2.90 17.10 -1.66
C ILE A 73 3.95 18.17 -1.30
N LEU A 74 3.64 19.45 -1.51
CA LEU A 74 4.56 20.55 -1.20
C LEU A 74 4.95 20.56 0.29
N ALA A 75 3.98 20.47 1.18
CA ALA A 75 4.25 20.46 2.61
C ALA A 75 5.12 19.26 3.01
N SER A 76 4.80 18.07 2.48
CA SER A 76 5.57 16.85 2.75
C SER A 76 7.00 16.93 2.21
N THR A 77 7.17 17.50 1.02
CA THR A 77 8.50 17.68 0.41
C THR A 77 9.36 18.64 1.23
N ILE A 78 8.79 19.75 1.72
CA ILE A 78 9.51 20.70 2.61
C ILE A 78 9.94 20.01 3.90
N VAL A 79 9.04 19.24 4.53
CA VAL A 79 9.36 18.51 5.77
C VAL A 79 10.47 17.48 5.52
N LEU A 80 10.37 16.69 4.44
CA LEU A 80 11.40 15.71 4.11
C LEU A 80 12.74 16.38 3.80
N TRP A 81 12.74 17.45 3.02
CA TRP A 81 13.95 18.22 2.73
C TRP A 81 14.62 18.71 4.01
N PHE A 82 13.86 19.26 4.94
CA PHE A 82 14.38 19.69 6.24
C PHE A 82 14.97 18.52 7.02
N LEU A 83 14.24 17.40 7.14
CA LEU A 83 14.70 16.23 7.88
C LEU A 83 15.92 15.54 7.26
N GLN A 84 16.09 15.65 5.93
CA GLN A 84 17.24 15.11 5.22
C GLN A 84 18.47 16.04 5.32
N GLY A 85 18.25 17.36 5.21
CA GLY A 85 19.33 18.32 5.16
C GLY A 85 19.89 18.71 6.52
N PHE A 86 19.17 18.44 7.61
CA PHE A 86 19.59 18.80 8.96
C PHE A 86 19.81 17.57 9.83
N GLY A 87 20.83 17.65 10.71
CA GLY A 87 21.18 16.56 11.59
C GLY A 87 22.19 16.99 12.63
N PHE A 88 22.83 16.01 13.24
CA PHE A 88 23.88 16.20 14.23
C PHE A 88 25.20 15.63 13.68
N GLU A 89 26.16 16.52 13.42
CA GLU A 89 27.50 16.14 13.02
C GLU A 89 28.47 16.67 14.06
N ASP A 90 29.34 15.83 14.60
CA ASP A 90 30.25 16.14 15.71
C ASP A 90 29.58 16.79 16.96
N GLY A 91 28.29 16.47 17.18
CA GLY A 91 27.53 17.01 18.32
C GLY A 91 26.98 18.41 18.10
N VAL A 92 27.15 18.98 16.91
CA VAL A 92 26.61 20.30 16.52
C VAL A 92 25.41 20.08 15.60
N PHE A 93 24.31 20.77 15.88
CA PHE A 93 23.13 20.77 15.01
C PHE A 93 23.37 21.71 13.83
N GLY A 94 23.25 21.20 12.62
CA GLY A 94 23.45 21.98 11.39
C GLY A 94 23.01 21.25 10.13
N MET A 95 23.34 21.82 8.99
CA MET A 95 23.23 21.11 7.71
C MET A 95 24.29 20.01 7.68
N VAL A 96 23.89 18.79 7.34
CA VAL A 96 24.77 17.63 7.26
C VAL A 96 25.11 17.34 5.80
N GLU A 97 26.38 17.03 5.55
CA GLU A 97 26.84 16.60 4.22
C GLU A 97 26.60 15.10 4.05
N ASP A 98 26.76 14.33 5.12
CA ASP A 98 26.47 12.88 5.11
C ASP A 98 25.05 12.63 5.60
N GLN A 99 24.23 12.06 4.72
CA GLN A 99 22.83 11.77 5.01
C GLN A 99 22.63 10.73 6.12
N ASP A 100 23.65 9.92 6.42
CA ASP A 100 23.63 8.98 7.54
C ASP A 100 23.52 9.69 8.90
N ASN A 101 23.95 10.97 8.99
CA ASN A 101 23.87 11.81 10.17
C ASN A 101 22.59 12.68 10.23
N SER A 102 21.70 12.54 9.27
CA SER A 102 20.45 13.33 9.20
C SER A 102 19.44 12.92 10.27
N ILE A 103 18.56 13.85 10.65
CA ILE A 103 17.42 13.56 11.52
C ILE A 103 16.57 12.43 10.92
N LEU A 104 16.41 12.45 9.60
CA LEU A 104 15.63 11.43 8.89
C LEU A 104 16.24 10.04 9.04
N ALA A 105 17.57 9.92 8.91
CA ALA A 105 18.29 8.67 9.15
C ALA A 105 18.15 8.18 10.59
N ALA A 106 18.26 9.08 11.56
CA ALA A 106 18.09 8.75 12.98
C ALA A 106 16.68 8.22 13.29
N VAL A 107 15.64 8.91 12.81
CA VAL A 107 14.24 8.49 12.99
C VAL A 107 13.96 7.18 12.26
N ALA A 108 14.43 7.05 11.03
CA ALA A 108 14.22 5.83 10.24
C ALA A 108 14.96 4.63 10.86
N SER A 109 16.18 4.82 11.37
CA SER A 109 16.95 3.77 12.05
C SER A 109 16.22 3.27 13.30
N ALA A 110 15.57 4.17 14.05
CA ALA A 110 14.82 3.81 15.25
C ALA A 110 13.63 2.88 14.95
N ILE A 111 13.07 2.90 13.74
CA ILE A 111 11.94 2.07 13.33
C ILE A 111 12.33 0.97 12.32
N ALA A 112 13.53 0.99 11.76
CA ALA A 112 13.99 0.07 10.73
C ALA A 112 13.92 -1.41 11.18
N TRP A 113 14.09 -1.68 12.48
CA TRP A 113 13.99 -3.02 13.04
C TRP A 113 12.62 -3.70 12.78
N ILE A 114 11.56 -2.90 12.60
CA ILE A 114 10.23 -3.42 12.26
C ILE A 114 10.25 -4.12 10.90
N PHE A 115 11.06 -3.65 9.96
CA PHE A 115 11.19 -4.17 8.61
C PHE A 115 12.31 -5.24 8.47
N ALA A 116 13.11 -5.45 9.51
CA ALA A 116 14.15 -6.46 9.50
C ALA A 116 13.64 -7.89 9.17
N PRO A 117 12.47 -8.34 9.69
CA PRO A 117 11.91 -9.64 9.34
C PRO A 117 11.49 -9.78 7.88
N GLN A 118 11.38 -8.67 7.16
CA GLN A 118 10.99 -8.59 5.75
C GLN A 118 12.21 -8.44 4.81
N GLY A 119 13.43 -8.38 5.37
CA GLY A 119 14.69 -8.32 4.62
C GLY A 119 15.15 -6.91 4.23
N PHE A 120 14.38 -5.88 4.49
CA PHE A 120 14.76 -4.48 4.19
C PHE A 120 14.79 -3.58 5.44
N GLY A 121 15.22 -4.14 6.57
CA GLY A 121 15.38 -3.44 7.86
C GLY A 121 16.56 -2.47 7.91
N ASN A 122 16.90 -1.81 6.81
CA ASN A 122 17.88 -0.73 6.78
C ASN A 122 17.18 0.64 6.75
N TRP A 123 17.85 1.68 7.24
CA TRP A 123 17.24 2.98 7.34
C TRP A 123 16.87 3.59 5.98
N ARG A 124 17.66 3.34 4.91
CA ARG A 124 17.38 3.85 3.56
C ARG A 124 16.09 3.26 2.99
N ALA A 125 15.90 1.95 3.08
CA ALA A 125 14.65 1.31 2.65
C ALA A 125 13.46 1.72 3.51
N THR A 126 13.67 1.97 4.81
CA THR A 126 12.64 2.49 5.71
C THR A 126 12.19 3.89 5.30
N VAL A 127 13.13 4.80 5.01
CA VAL A 127 12.83 6.13 4.48
C VAL A 127 12.09 6.04 3.16
N ALA A 128 12.55 5.19 2.24
CA ALA A 128 11.90 4.99 0.95
C ALA A 128 10.47 4.45 1.10
N SER A 129 10.21 3.56 2.07
CA SER A 129 8.86 3.08 2.38
C SER A 129 7.96 4.19 2.92
N ILE A 130 8.48 5.07 3.79
CA ILE A 130 7.75 6.21 4.33
C ILE A 130 7.47 7.24 3.24
N SER A 131 8.44 7.54 2.38
CA SER A 131 8.25 8.44 1.24
C SER A 131 7.20 7.92 0.26
N GLY A 132 7.12 6.60 0.08
CA GLY A 132 6.07 5.94 -0.71
C GLY A 132 4.65 6.14 -0.17
N LEU A 133 4.46 6.45 1.11
CA LEU A 133 3.17 6.85 1.66
C LEU A 133 2.78 8.28 1.24
N ILE A 134 3.74 9.12 0.92
CA ILE A 134 3.49 10.48 0.43
C ILE A 134 3.14 10.42 -1.06
N ALA A 135 4.03 9.81 -1.84
CA ALA A 135 3.86 9.61 -3.27
C ALA A 135 4.68 8.35 -3.68
N LYS A 136 4.02 7.32 -4.17
CA LYS A 136 4.68 6.03 -4.48
C LYS A 136 5.71 6.15 -5.60
N GLU A 137 5.51 7.08 -6.52
CA GLU A 137 6.44 7.43 -7.57
C GLU A 137 7.77 8.01 -7.04
N ASN A 138 7.77 8.60 -5.85
CA ASN A 138 8.97 9.17 -5.25
C ASN A 138 9.92 8.15 -4.61
N VAL A 139 9.54 6.88 -4.52
CA VAL A 139 10.38 5.83 -3.91
C VAL A 139 11.73 5.73 -4.63
N VAL A 140 11.74 5.72 -5.97
CA VAL A 140 12.95 5.63 -6.78
C VAL A 140 13.80 6.90 -6.60
N GLY A 141 13.18 8.08 -6.70
CA GLY A 141 13.87 9.35 -6.45
C GLY A 141 14.44 9.45 -5.03
N THR A 142 13.72 8.93 -4.03
CA THR A 142 14.22 8.88 -2.65
C THR A 142 15.48 8.02 -2.54
N PHE A 143 15.50 6.82 -3.12
CA PHE A 143 16.72 6.03 -3.17
C PHE A 143 17.85 6.75 -3.90
N GLY A 144 17.53 7.45 -5.01
CA GLY A 144 18.52 8.26 -5.72
C GLY A 144 19.20 9.26 -4.81
N ILE A 145 18.41 10.07 -4.12
CA ILE A 145 18.93 11.07 -3.16
C ILE A 145 19.72 10.38 -2.04
N LEU A 146 19.20 9.28 -1.46
CA LEU A 146 19.85 8.54 -0.37
C LEU A 146 21.15 7.83 -0.77
N PHE A 147 21.38 7.64 -2.06
CA PHE A 147 22.64 7.13 -2.61
C PHE A 147 23.56 8.23 -3.17
N GLY A 148 23.20 9.50 -2.96
CA GLY A 148 24.01 10.65 -3.35
C GLY A 148 23.87 11.09 -4.81
N PHE A 149 22.82 10.63 -5.51
CA PHE A 149 22.50 11.13 -6.85
C PHE A 149 21.60 12.36 -6.75
N GLY A 150 21.93 13.43 -7.49
CA GLY A 150 21.13 14.66 -7.48
C GLY A 150 19.77 14.49 -8.14
N GLU A 151 19.73 13.84 -9.28
CA GLU A 151 18.52 13.47 -10.03
C GLU A 151 18.67 12.05 -10.54
N VAL A 152 17.58 11.29 -10.50
CA VAL A 152 17.51 9.91 -10.98
C VAL A 152 16.33 9.82 -11.94
N ALA A 153 16.52 9.15 -13.08
CA ALA A 153 15.44 8.90 -14.02
C ALA A 153 14.35 8.00 -13.37
N GLU A 154 13.12 8.07 -13.88
CA GLU A 154 12.00 7.29 -13.35
C GLU A 154 12.24 5.78 -13.35
N ASP A 155 13.09 5.30 -14.28
CA ASP A 155 13.47 3.89 -14.37
C ASP A 155 14.56 3.49 -13.36
N GLY A 156 15.23 4.46 -12.71
CA GLY A 156 16.21 4.22 -11.66
C GLY A 156 17.50 3.55 -12.13
N ALA A 157 17.83 3.63 -13.42
CA ALA A 157 18.97 2.90 -14.00
C ALA A 157 20.30 3.23 -13.29
N GLU A 158 20.47 4.47 -12.84
CA GLU A 158 21.69 4.98 -12.22
C GLU A 158 21.94 4.35 -10.83
N ILE A 159 20.87 3.99 -10.11
CA ILE A 159 20.96 3.49 -8.72
C ILE A 159 20.93 1.97 -8.60
N TRP A 160 20.69 1.23 -9.67
CA TRP A 160 20.50 -0.21 -9.61
C TRP A 160 21.70 -0.97 -9.02
N GLY A 161 22.92 -0.54 -9.34
CA GLY A 161 24.12 -1.16 -8.78
C GLY A 161 24.21 -1.01 -7.27
N GLN A 162 23.92 0.15 -6.73
CA GLN A 162 23.94 0.42 -5.28
C GLN A 162 22.76 -0.24 -4.58
N LEU A 163 21.58 -0.23 -5.20
CA LEU A 163 20.39 -0.89 -4.68
C LEU A 163 20.62 -2.42 -4.58
N ALA A 164 21.22 -3.03 -5.60
CA ALA A 164 21.57 -4.45 -5.59
C ALA A 164 22.63 -4.80 -4.54
N GLY A 165 23.50 -3.85 -4.17
CA GLY A 165 24.42 -4.00 -3.05
C GLY A 165 23.80 -3.86 -1.67
N SER A 166 22.64 -3.17 -1.57
CA SER A 166 21.96 -2.86 -0.30
C SER A 166 20.80 -3.82 0.02
N LEU A 167 20.19 -4.41 -0.98
CA LEU A 167 19.05 -5.32 -0.86
C LEU A 167 19.28 -6.59 -1.68
N SER A 168 19.04 -7.76 -1.09
CA SER A 168 18.99 -9.00 -1.85
C SER A 168 17.80 -9.02 -2.81
N THR A 169 17.81 -9.90 -3.78
CA THR A 169 16.72 -10.03 -4.76
C THR A 169 15.39 -10.33 -4.08
N VAL A 170 15.38 -11.20 -3.08
CA VAL A 170 14.15 -11.54 -2.34
C VAL A 170 13.72 -10.37 -1.47
N ALA A 171 14.65 -9.66 -0.83
CA ALA A 171 14.36 -8.47 -0.04
C ALA A 171 13.78 -7.33 -0.91
N ALA A 172 14.34 -7.11 -2.09
CA ALA A 172 13.83 -6.12 -3.04
C ALA A 172 12.41 -6.45 -3.52
N TYR A 173 12.11 -7.74 -3.75
CA TYR A 173 10.77 -8.17 -4.12
C TYR A 173 9.78 -8.03 -2.95
N SER A 174 10.21 -8.37 -1.74
CA SER A 174 9.45 -8.14 -0.51
C SER A 174 9.12 -6.66 -0.30
N PHE A 175 10.10 -5.78 -0.50
CA PHE A 175 9.93 -4.33 -0.45
C PHE A 175 8.91 -3.84 -1.49
N LEU A 176 8.98 -4.37 -2.72
CA LEU A 176 8.00 -4.07 -3.78
C LEU A 176 6.59 -4.47 -3.36
N VAL A 177 6.41 -5.70 -2.83
CA VAL A 177 5.10 -6.19 -2.38
C VAL A 177 4.57 -5.35 -1.21
N PHE A 178 5.43 -4.95 -0.27
CA PHE A 178 5.04 -4.07 0.83
C PHE A 178 4.52 -2.73 0.30
N ASN A 179 5.26 -2.06 -0.56
CA ASN A 179 4.86 -0.76 -1.10
C ASN A 179 3.64 -0.86 -2.03
N LEU A 180 3.47 -1.99 -2.72
CA LEU A 180 2.29 -2.24 -3.55
C LEU A 180 1.01 -2.28 -2.71
N LEU A 181 1.01 -3.05 -1.62
CA LEU A 181 -0.18 -3.36 -0.81
C LEU A 181 -0.40 -2.39 0.35
N CYS A 182 0.61 -1.64 0.76
CA CYS A 182 0.54 -0.67 1.85
C CYS A 182 -0.50 0.42 1.56
N ALA A 183 -0.86 1.16 2.59
CA ALA A 183 -1.77 2.29 2.48
C ALA A 183 -1.43 3.17 1.27
N PRO A 184 -2.43 3.70 0.57
CA PRO A 184 -2.21 4.60 -0.55
C PRO A 184 -1.66 5.94 -0.07
N CYS A 185 -1.26 6.81 -1.01
CA CYS A 185 -0.72 8.12 -0.68
C CYS A 185 -1.69 8.97 0.18
N PHE A 186 -1.16 9.96 0.87
CA PHE A 186 -1.95 10.84 1.75
C PHE A 186 -3.16 11.49 1.07
N ALA A 187 -3.05 11.82 -0.22
CA ALA A 187 -4.15 12.36 -0.99
C ALA A 187 -5.31 11.35 -1.10
N ALA A 188 -5.00 10.09 -1.39
CA ALA A 188 -5.99 9.01 -1.46
C ALA A 188 -6.54 8.64 -0.08
N MET A 189 -5.70 8.65 0.98
CA MET A 189 -6.18 8.48 2.36
C MET A 189 -7.18 9.58 2.75
N GLY A 190 -6.93 10.83 2.32
CA GLY A 190 -7.87 11.94 2.48
C GLY A 190 -9.21 11.73 1.76
N ALA A 191 -9.18 11.11 0.58
CA ALA A 191 -10.39 10.73 -0.14
C ALA A 191 -11.16 9.62 0.60
N ILE A 192 -10.47 8.57 1.05
CA ILE A 192 -11.05 7.49 1.86
C ILE A 192 -11.73 8.06 3.11
N LYS A 193 -11.07 8.98 3.83
CA LYS A 193 -11.63 9.63 5.02
C LYS A 193 -12.93 10.37 4.71
N ARG A 194 -13.00 11.03 3.56
CA ARG A 194 -14.19 11.77 3.16
C ARG A 194 -15.35 10.85 2.78
N GLU A 195 -15.06 9.79 2.02
CA GLU A 195 -16.08 8.83 1.61
C GLU A 195 -16.62 8.02 2.80
N MET A 196 -15.75 7.62 3.72
CA MET A 196 -16.16 6.89 4.92
C MET A 196 -16.88 7.77 5.94
N ASN A 197 -16.67 9.08 5.90
CA ASN A 197 -17.26 10.08 6.84
C ASN A 197 -17.15 9.65 8.32
N ASN A 198 -16.17 8.83 8.65
CA ASN A 198 -15.95 8.29 9.99
C ASN A 198 -14.46 8.01 10.22
N GLY A 199 -13.85 8.80 11.14
CA GLY A 199 -12.42 8.71 11.41
C GLY A 199 -11.97 7.34 11.94
N LYS A 200 -12.80 6.67 12.73
CA LYS A 200 -12.50 5.34 13.28
C LYS A 200 -12.42 4.29 12.16
N TRP A 201 -13.39 4.26 11.27
CA TRP A 201 -13.39 3.35 10.14
C TRP A 201 -12.26 3.64 9.14
N THR A 202 -11.95 4.92 8.93
CA THR A 202 -10.79 5.32 8.13
C THR A 202 -9.49 4.77 8.70
N ALA A 203 -9.28 4.93 10.02
CA ALA A 203 -8.09 4.42 10.69
C ALA A 203 -8.00 2.88 10.63
N ILE A 204 -9.13 2.17 10.80
CA ILE A 204 -9.21 0.71 10.66
C ILE A 204 -8.85 0.29 9.22
N ALA A 205 -9.36 0.97 8.22
CA ALA A 205 -9.08 0.64 6.81
C ALA A 205 -7.59 0.84 6.48
N ILE A 206 -7.00 1.98 6.87
CA ILE A 206 -5.58 2.27 6.66
C ILE A 206 -4.71 1.26 7.42
N GLY A 207 -5.02 1.00 8.70
CA GLY A 207 -4.30 0.02 9.51
C GLY A 207 -4.39 -1.40 8.93
N TYR A 208 -5.55 -1.78 8.40
CA TYR A 208 -5.73 -3.06 7.71
C TYR A 208 -4.85 -3.19 6.47
N MET A 209 -4.78 -2.15 5.62
CA MET A 209 -3.92 -2.15 4.44
C MET A 209 -2.45 -2.28 4.81
N CYS A 210 -1.98 -1.54 5.82
CA CYS A 210 -0.60 -1.64 6.31
C CYS A 210 -0.30 -3.03 6.89
N LEU A 211 -1.22 -3.61 7.67
CA LEU A 211 -1.07 -4.94 8.23
C LEU A 211 -1.04 -6.02 7.14
N LEU A 212 -1.93 -5.93 6.16
CA LEU A 212 -1.96 -6.85 5.02
C LEU A 212 -0.65 -6.79 4.23
N ALA A 213 -0.16 -5.59 3.94
CA ALA A 213 1.11 -5.38 3.27
C ALA A 213 2.29 -5.98 4.06
N TYR A 214 2.30 -5.76 5.38
CA TYR A 214 3.32 -6.31 6.27
C TYR A 214 3.31 -7.84 6.26
N CYS A 215 2.14 -8.46 6.41
CA CYS A 215 1.99 -9.91 6.38
C CYS A 215 2.40 -10.51 5.03
N ALA A 216 1.97 -9.91 3.92
CA ALA A 216 2.28 -10.40 2.58
C ALA A 216 3.79 -10.31 2.29
N SER A 217 4.40 -9.17 2.60
CA SER A 217 5.84 -8.95 2.39
C SER A 217 6.68 -9.86 3.30
N LEU A 218 6.29 -10.07 4.56
CA LEU A 218 6.92 -11.04 5.46
C LEU A 218 6.90 -12.46 4.87
N VAL A 219 5.74 -12.90 4.37
CA VAL A 219 5.60 -14.22 3.74
C VAL A 219 6.51 -14.33 2.53
N VAL A 220 6.54 -13.33 1.67
CA VAL A 220 7.39 -13.30 0.47
C VAL A 220 8.86 -13.42 0.83
N TYR A 221 9.33 -12.64 1.82
CA TYR A 221 10.74 -12.69 2.22
C TYR A 221 11.12 -13.99 2.91
N GLN A 222 10.34 -14.43 3.89
CA GLN A 222 10.68 -15.61 4.68
C GLN A 222 10.59 -16.90 3.86
N ILE A 223 9.55 -17.05 3.04
CA ILE A 223 9.39 -18.25 2.21
C ILE A 223 10.31 -18.18 0.97
N GLY A 224 10.36 -17.01 0.31
CA GLY A 224 11.27 -16.80 -0.82
C GLY A 224 12.71 -16.97 -0.43
N GLY A 225 13.14 -16.39 0.68
CA GLY A 225 14.50 -16.50 1.19
C GLY A 225 14.86 -17.92 1.66
N LEU A 226 13.90 -18.69 2.18
CA LEU A 226 14.10 -20.10 2.49
C LEU A 226 14.33 -20.95 1.22
N ILE A 227 13.59 -20.66 0.16
CA ILE A 227 13.71 -21.36 -1.13
C ILE A 227 15.04 -21.02 -1.82
N THR A 228 15.46 -19.75 -1.78
CA THR A 228 16.73 -19.29 -2.38
C THR A 228 17.96 -19.61 -1.50
N GLY A 229 17.76 -20.00 -0.25
CA GLY A 229 18.83 -20.22 0.70
C GLY A 229 19.40 -18.94 1.34
N GLU A 230 18.80 -17.79 1.10
CA GLU A 230 19.20 -16.50 1.69
C GLU A 230 18.85 -16.40 3.18
N VAL A 231 17.75 -17.06 3.58
CA VAL A 231 17.24 -17.03 4.96
C VAL A 231 17.22 -18.45 5.53
N GLY A 232 17.83 -18.63 6.69
CA GLY A 232 17.71 -19.86 7.46
C GLY A 232 16.36 -19.95 8.16
N PHE A 233 15.99 -21.16 8.58
CA PHE A 233 14.78 -21.38 9.37
C PHE A 233 14.85 -20.63 10.71
N ASN A 234 13.91 -19.71 10.94
CA ASN A 234 13.87 -18.83 12.11
C ASN A 234 12.44 -18.65 12.61
N ILE A 235 12.25 -17.92 13.73
CA ILE A 235 10.94 -17.67 14.31
C ILE A 235 9.97 -16.94 13.34
N PHE A 236 10.49 -16.05 12.49
CA PHE A 236 9.67 -15.33 11.52
C PHE A 236 9.21 -16.22 10.37
N THR A 237 9.98 -17.27 10.05
CA THR A 237 9.55 -18.31 9.11
C THR A 237 8.32 -19.05 9.66
N ILE A 238 8.32 -19.37 10.95
CA ILE A 238 7.15 -19.99 11.60
C ILE A 238 5.95 -19.05 11.54
N VAL A 239 6.15 -17.77 11.82
CA VAL A 239 5.08 -16.74 11.71
C VAL A 239 4.56 -16.66 10.28
N ALA A 240 5.43 -16.65 9.27
CA ALA A 240 5.03 -16.61 7.87
C ALA A 240 4.19 -17.84 7.48
N VAL A 241 4.57 -19.03 7.91
CA VAL A 241 3.81 -20.26 7.70
C VAL A 241 2.45 -20.18 8.42
N ALA A 242 2.42 -19.67 9.65
CA ALA A 242 1.17 -19.49 10.41
C ALA A 242 0.21 -18.52 9.70
N ILE A 243 0.73 -17.43 9.11
CA ILE A 243 -0.07 -16.49 8.30
C ILE A 243 -0.67 -17.20 7.08
N ILE A 244 0.11 -18.01 6.37
CA ILE A 244 -0.39 -18.78 5.21
C ILE A 244 -1.48 -19.74 5.64
N VAL A 245 -1.26 -20.53 6.69
CA VAL A 245 -2.22 -21.50 7.21
C VAL A 245 -3.50 -20.78 7.66
N PHE A 246 -3.38 -19.67 8.37
CA PHE A 246 -4.52 -18.85 8.80
C PHE A 246 -5.29 -18.30 7.60
N THR A 247 -4.61 -17.81 6.58
CA THR A 247 -5.25 -17.29 5.35
C THR A 247 -6.01 -18.39 4.63
N ILE A 248 -5.40 -19.58 4.46
CA ILE A 248 -6.06 -20.75 3.84
C ILE A 248 -7.26 -21.18 4.69
N TYR A 249 -7.11 -21.27 6.02
CA TYR A 249 -8.22 -21.60 6.90
C TYR A 249 -9.38 -20.63 6.74
N MET A 250 -9.12 -19.33 6.71
CA MET A 250 -10.14 -18.30 6.52
C MET A 250 -10.80 -18.36 5.13
N LEU A 251 -10.06 -18.77 4.10
CA LEU A 251 -10.62 -18.96 2.75
C LEU A 251 -11.53 -20.19 2.67
N VAL A 252 -11.18 -21.29 3.33
CA VAL A 252 -11.93 -22.56 3.25
C VAL A 252 -13.10 -22.57 4.23
N ARG A 253 -12.99 -21.87 5.36
CA ARG A 253 -14.03 -21.81 6.39
C ARG A 253 -15.37 -21.37 5.78
N PRO A 254 -16.48 -22.10 6.04
CA PRO A 254 -17.81 -21.69 5.59
C PRO A 254 -18.22 -20.35 6.23
N ASN A 255 -18.93 -19.54 5.45
CA ASN A 255 -19.41 -18.26 5.95
C ASN A 255 -20.62 -18.48 6.89
N LYS A 256 -20.41 -18.33 8.20
CA LYS A 256 -21.46 -18.47 9.22
C LYS A 256 -22.49 -17.33 9.20
N TYR A 257 -22.21 -16.26 8.49
CA TYR A 257 -23.03 -15.04 8.44
C TYR A 257 -23.74 -14.86 7.09
N LEU A 258 -23.55 -15.78 6.14
CA LEU A 258 -24.46 -15.89 5.01
C LEU A 258 -25.77 -16.44 5.61
N ASN A 259 -26.69 -15.56 5.92
CA ASN A 259 -28.06 -16.01 6.09
C ASN A 259 -28.48 -16.67 4.77
N ASP A 260 -29.01 -17.88 4.84
CA ASP A 260 -29.72 -18.59 3.78
C ASP A 260 -31.03 -17.88 3.39
N ASN A 261 -31.08 -16.58 3.48
CA ASN A 261 -32.03 -15.75 2.80
C ASN A 261 -31.57 -15.60 1.35
N GLU A 262 -31.35 -16.75 0.65
CA GLU A 262 -31.79 -16.75 -0.73
C GLU A 262 -33.20 -16.16 -0.68
N VAL A 263 -33.37 -15.02 -1.31
CA VAL A 263 -34.68 -14.53 -1.71
C VAL A 263 -35.25 -15.70 -2.52
N LYS A 264 -35.93 -16.61 -1.87
CA LYS A 264 -36.87 -17.51 -2.50
C LYS A 264 -37.88 -16.53 -3.07
N ILE A 265 -37.60 -16.07 -4.28
CA ILE A 265 -38.57 -15.35 -5.09
C ILE A 265 -39.70 -16.35 -5.14
N ASP A 266 -40.71 -16.09 -4.33
CA ASP A 266 -41.89 -16.95 -4.27
C ASP A 266 -42.60 -16.72 -5.60
N VAL A 267 -42.16 -17.50 -6.61
CA VAL A 267 -42.63 -17.44 -7.99
C VAL A 267 -44.17 -17.56 -7.99
N LYS A 268 -44.74 -18.18 -6.96
CA LYS A 268 -46.19 -18.25 -6.74
C LYS A 268 -46.82 -16.90 -6.42
N LYS A 269 -46.14 -16.02 -5.68
CA LYS A 269 -46.67 -14.68 -5.39
C LYS A 269 -46.55 -13.72 -6.57
N VAL A 270 -45.52 -13.88 -7.41
CA VAL A 270 -45.37 -13.08 -8.62
C VAL A 270 -46.40 -13.53 -9.70
N ALA A 271 -46.76 -14.80 -9.77
CA ALA A 271 -47.77 -15.30 -10.69
C ALA A 271 -49.21 -14.96 -10.26
N ALA A 272 -49.45 -14.71 -8.97
CA ALA A 272 -50.76 -14.32 -8.44
C ALA A 272 -51.04 -12.81 -8.47
N SER A 273 -50.06 -12.00 -8.85
CA SER A 273 -50.18 -10.54 -8.99
C SER A 273 -50.34 -10.05 -10.42
N LYS A 274 -50.51 -10.94 -11.35
CA LYS A 274 -51.01 -10.74 -12.72
C LYS A 274 -52.47 -11.18 -12.77
#